data_d38f2fa15fb118889dbadc8c7ee74949
#
_entry.id   d38f2fa15fb118889dbadc8c7ee74949
#
_cell.length_a   1.000
_cell.length_b   1.000
_cell.length_c   1.000
_cell.angle_alpha   90.00
_cell.angle_beta   90.00
_cell.angle_gamma   90.00
#
_symmetry.space_group_name_H-M   'P 1'
#
loop_
_entity.id
_entity.type
_entity.pdbx_description
1 polymer ?
#
loop_
_entity_poly.entity_id
_entity_poly.type
_entity_poly.pdbx_seq_one_letter_code
_entity_poly.pdbx_strand_id
1 'polypeptide(L)'
;MKPITAIVLGAGQRGANVYAAYALSFPNELKIVGVAEPRADRRAAFAKEHGIPEGRCFAGWEDALRQDKFADCVFVCTQDRMHFGPVMQALEKGYDVLCEKPMSYDRTELIAMGEKARQTGRVLSICHVLRYSPFFVKLKEMIDSGAIGQLVSIQHIESVGYWHMAHSFVRGNWSRSEDSCPMILAKCCHDTDILTWLADSSCAAVSSFGSLAHFNAAHKPDGATEYCLDGCIHRERCPYYAPRFYLEHPKAVSDGFVSVVSLDPSREAVLNALQRGPYGRCVYQCDNDVVDNQVVNLLYENGVSVSMTMCAFTEHCERIINVMGSCGQIRGNMESSTLEISDFASGDHTTLHVHTPAGGHSGSDAAMMRDFLQTLHRGGGSKTSADASVESHLIALAAEESRLRGGEAIDMNEWRTNE
;
A
#
# COMPACT_ATOMS: atom_id res chain seq x y z
N MET A 1 -6.41 9.05 29.53
CA MET A 1 -7.62 8.51 28.87
C MET A 1 -7.54 6.99 28.94
N LYS A 2 -8.67 6.28 28.91
CA LYS A 2 -8.66 4.82 28.82
C LYS A 2 -8.10 4.42 27.45
N PRO A 3 -7.21 3.41 27.34
CA PRO A 3 -6.73 2.96 26.04
C PRO A 3 -7.89 2.46 25.17
N ILE A 4 -7.83 2.76 23.88
CA ILE A 4 -8.72 2.18 22.87
C ILE A 4 -8.47 0.68 22.79
N THR A 5 -9.53 -0.11 22.67
CA THR A 5 -9.43 -1.56 22.52
C THR A 5 -9.66 -1.97 21.07
N ALA A 6 -8.84 -2.89 20.54
CA ALA A 6 -8.94 -3.34 19.16
C ALA A 6 -8.95 -4.87 19.03
N ILE A 7 -9.65 -5.35 18.01
CA ILE A 7 -9.57 -6.73 17.48
C ILE A 7 -8.74 -6.67 16.20
N VAL A 8 -7.79 -7.59 16.04
CA VAL A 8 -7.00 -7.72 14.81
C VAL A 8 -7.53 -8.89 13.98
N LEU A 9 -7.95 -8.61 12.77
CA LEU A 9 -8.38 -9.61 11.78
C LEU A 9 -7.25 -9.77 10.74
N GLY A 10 -6.49 -10.86 10.83
CA GLY A 10 -5.26 -11.09 10.09
C GLY A 10 -4.01 -10.65 10.86
N ALA A 11 -3.33 -11.59 11.53
CA ALA A 11 -2.08 -11.35 12.26
C ALA A 11 -0.84 -11.57 11.34
N GLY A 12 -0.90 -11.05 10.11
CA GLY A 12 0.20 -11.03 9.15
C GLY A 12 1.21 -9.91 9.44
N GLN A 13 2.08 -9.63 8.46
CA GLN A 13 3.13 -8.60 8.58
C GLN A 13 2.56 -7.25 9.02
N ARG A 14 1.47 -6.78 8.40
CA ARG A 14 0.88 -5.48 8.74
C ARG A 14 0.15 -5.53 10.07
N GLY A 15 -0.75 -6.51 10.26
CA GLY A 15 -1.57 -6.63 11.47
C GLY A 15 -0.73 -6.83 12.73
N ALA A 16 0.22 -7.77 12.72
CA ALA A 16 1.04 -8.08 13.89
C ALA A 16 2.21 -7.11 14.08
N ASN A 17 3.06 -6.98 13.04
CA ASN A 17 4.37 -6.33 13.21
C ASN A 17 4.30 -4.81 13.06
N VAL A 18 3.18 -4.24 12.63
CA VAL A 18 3.00 -2.80 12.49
C VAL A 18 1.91 -2.29 13.42
N TYR A 19 0.65 -2.65 13.19
CA TYR A 19 -0.46 -2.04 13.93
C TYR A 19 -0.61 -2.56 15.36
N ALA A 20 -0.53 -3.87 15.55
CA ALA A 20 -0.59 -4.42 16.90
C ALA A 20 0.69 -4.14 17.69
N ALA A 21 1.86 -4.09 17.06
CA ALA A 21 3.12 -3.70 17.70
C ALA A 21 3.07 -2.28 18.30
N TYR A 22 2.23 -1.38 17.73
CA TYR A 22 1.99 -0.07 18.32
C TYR A 22 1.46 -0.18 19.77
N ALA A 23 0.56 -1.15 20.05
CA ALA A 23 0.03 -1.35 21.39
C ALA A 23 1.10 -1.76 22.41
N LEU A 24 2.14 -2.47 21.99
CA LEU A 24 3.26 -2.84 22.86
C LEU A 24 4.13 -1.63 23.21
N SER A 25 4.29 -0.71 22.26
CA SER A 25 5.07 0.52 22.46
C SER A 25 4.27 1.60 23.20
N PHE A 26 2.95 1.64 23.04
CA PHE A 26 2.05 2.66 23.60
C PHE A 26 0.82 2.02 24.30
N PRO A 27 1.03 1.22 25.37
CA PRO A 27 -0.04 0.45 26.03
C PRO A 27 -1.11 1.32 26.71
N ASN A 28 -0.82 2.60 26.94
CA ASN A 28 -1.78 3.57 27.47
C ASN A 28 -2.70 4.19 26.38
N GLU A 29 -2.37 3.99 25.08
CA GLU A 29 -3.15 4.50 23.95
C GLU A 29 -3.99 3.38 23.32
N LEU A 30 -3.42 2.18 23.15
CA LEU A 30 -4.04 1.05 22.47
C LEU A 30 -3.84 -0.26 23.23
N LYS A 31 -4.86 -1.11 23.25
CA LYS A 31 -4.80 -2.48 23.77
C LYS A 31 -5.45 -3.45 22.78
N ILE A 32 -4.73 -4.49 22.37
CA ILE A 32 -5.30 -5.56 21.56
C ILE A 32 -6.01 -6.55 22.49
N VAL A 33 -7.29 -6.83 22.21
CA VAL A 33 -8.16 -7.65 23.07
C VAL A 33 -8.75 -8.88 22.37
N GLY A 34 -8.48 -9.03 21.09
CA GLY A 34 -8.91 -10.18 20.29
C GLY A 34 -8.11 -10.33 19.01
N VAL A 35 -8.07 -11.54 18.47
CA VAL A 35 -7.38 -11.86 17.21
C VAL A 35 -8.16 -12.90 16.41
N ALA A 36 -8.24 -12.70 15.10
CA ALA A 36 -8.66 -13.74 14.15
C ALA A 36 -7.51 -13.97 13.15
N GLU A 37 -6.99 -15.20 13.13
CA GLU A 37 -5.88 -15.62 12.26
C GLU A 37 -6.04 -17.12 11.97
N PRO A 38 -6.13 -17.55 10.70
CA PRO A 38 -6.35 -18.94 10.36
C PRO A 38 -5.17 -19.86 10.73
N ARG A 39 -3.94 -19.36 10.69
CA ARG A 39 -2.76 -20.14 11.07
C ARG A 39 -2.65 -20.25 12.59
N ALA A 40 -2.79 -21.49 13.10
CA ALA A 40 -2.82 -21.75 14.53
C ALA A 40 -1.51 -21.37 15.26
N ASP A 41 -0.36 -21.59 14.63
CA ASP A 41 0.96 -21.23 15.13
C ASP A 41 1.09 -19.70 15.30
N ARG A 42 0.72 -18.94 14.27
CA ARG A 42 0.76 -17.48 14.27
C ARG A 42 -0.24 -16.90 15.26
N ARG A 43 -1.46 -17.44 15.29
CA ARG A 43 -2.51 -17.02 16.25
C ARG A 43 -2.08 -17.21 17.69
N ALA A 44 -1.47 -18.35 18.01
CA ALA A 44 -0.99 -18.65 19.37
C ALA A 44 0.18 -17.71 19.79
N ALA A 45 1.14 -17.48 18.90
CA ALA A 45 2.24 -16.56 19.14
C ALA A 45 1.73 -15.12 19.40
N PHE A 46 0.85 -14.64 18.54
CA PHE A 46 0.24 -13.30 18.66
C PHE A 46 -0.58 -13.17 19.96
N ALA A 47 -1.40 -14.16 20.30
CA ALA A 47 -2.21 -14.14 21.52
C ALA A 47 -1.33 -14.11 22.79
N LYS A 48 -0.23 -14.87 22.79
CA LYS A 48 0.75 -14.85 23.89
C LYS A 48 1.41 -13.48 24.04
N GLU A 49 1.83 -12.86 22.95
CA GLU A 49 2.50 -11.57 22.94
C GLU A 49 1.62 -10.46 23.51
N HIS A 50 0.34 -10.43 23.13
CA HIS A 50 -0.61 -9.41 23.54
C HIS A 50 -1.44 -9.77 24.78
N GLY A 51 -1.24 -10.96 25.37
CA GLY A 51 -1.99 -11.43 26.53
C GLY A 51 -3.48 -11.64 26.25
N ILE A 52 -3.83 -12.11 25.06
CA ILE A 52 -5.23 -12.33 24.64
C ILE A 52 -5.70 -13.67 25.21
N PRO A 53 -6.85 -13.71 25.92
CA PRO A 53 -7.39 -14.97 26.44
C PRO A 53 -7.89 -15.87 25.29
N GLU A 54 -7.84 -17.19 25.51
CA GLU A 54 -8.21 -18.21 24.49
C GLU A 54 -9.62 -17.96 23.90
N GLY A 55 -10.60 -17.58 24.71
CA GLY A 55 -11.96 -17.25 24.28
C GLY A 55 -12.07 -15.99 23.37
N ARG A 56 -10.96 -15.32 23.08
CA ARG A 56 -10.86 -14.16 22.16
C ARG A 56 -9.90 -14.41 21.01
N CYS A 57 -9.55 -15.70 20.78
CA CYS A 57 -8.69 -16.14 19.69
C CYS A 57 -9.52 -16.97 18.69
N PHE A 58 -9.66 -16.49 17.48
CA PHE A 58 -10.55 -17.06 16.46
C PHE A 58 -9.75 -17.51 15.25
N ALA A 59 -10.23 -18.57 14.57
CA ALA A 59 -9.61 -19.05 13.33
C ALA A 59 -10.00 -18.16 12.12
N GLY A 60 -11.23 -17.66 12.12
CA GLY A 60 -11.78 -16.79 11.07
C GLY A 60 -12.32 -15.48 11.64
N TRP A 61 -12.34 -14.46 10.79
CA TRP A 61 -12.91 -13.16 11.15
C TRP A 61 -14.43 -13.24 11.40
N GLU A 62 -15.12 -14.16 10.74
CA GLU A 62 -16.56 -14.41 10.89
C GLU A 62 -16.90 -14.79 12.34
N ASP A 63 -16.09 -15.67 12.94
CA ASP A 63 -16.29 -16.10 14.32
C ASP A 63 -16.03 -14.97 15.32
N ALA A 64 -15.01 -14.14 15.06
CA ALA A 64 -14.72 -12.97 15.87
C ALA A 64 -15.86 -11.94 15.83
N LEU A 65 -16.38 -11.65 14.63
CA LEU A 65 -17.45 -10.67 14.43
C LEU A 65 -18.85 -11.25 14.71
N ARG A 66 -19.01 -12.56 14.89
CA ARG A 66 -20.28 -13.16 15.39
C ARG A 66 -20.49 -12.88 16.87
N GLN A 67 -19.42 -12.69 17.64
CA GLN A 67 -19.52 -12.33 19.06
C GLN A 67 -20.22 -10.99 19.26
N ASP A 68 -20.77 -10.77 20.46
CA ASP A 68 -21.20 -9.42 20.85
C ASP A 68 -20.01 -8.46 20.81
N LYS A 69 -20.30 -7.17 20.57
CA LYS A 69 -19.26 -6.14 20.52
C LYS A 69 -18.44 -6.11 21.82
N PHE A 70 -17.11 -6.31 21.71
CA PHE A 70 -16.22 -6.40 22.87
C PHE A 70 -14.95 -5.54 22.78
N ALA A 71 -14.86 -4.71 21.73
CA ALA A 71 -13.79 -3.75 21.53
C ALA A 71 -14.35 -2.43 20.99
N ASP A 72 -13.51 -1.40 20.97
CA ASP A 72 -13.88 -0.11 20.39
C ASP A 72 -13.77 -0.13 18.87
N CYS A 73 -12.72 -0.76 18.33
CA CYS A 73 -12.46 -0.82 16.90
C CYS A 73 -11.96 -2.19 16.42
N VAL A 74 -11.90 -2.33 15.10
CA VAL A 74 -11.40 -3.52 14.39
C VAL A 74 -10.31 -3.09 13.41
N PHE A 75 -9.19 -3.81 13.39
CA PHE A 75 -8.14 -3.67 12.37
C PHE A 75 -8.32 -4.80 11.36
N VAL A 76 -8.71 -4.45 10.14
CA VAL A 76 -8.88 -5.40 9.03
C VAL A 76 -7.56 -5.45 8.25
N CYS A 77 -6.82 -6.55 8.45
CA CYS A 77 -5.49 -6.81 7.89
C CYS A 77 -5.45 -8.17 7.19
N THR A 78 -6.57 -8.59 6.64
CA THR A 78 -6.74 -9.82 5.86
C THR A 78 -6.07 -9.69 4.48
N GLN A 79 -6.22 -10.66 3.60
CA GLN A 79 -5.78 -10.55 2.21
C GLN A 79 -6.67 -9.55 1.45
N ASP A 80 -6.14 -8.93 0.40
CA ASP A 80 -6.74 -7.80 -0.33
C ASP A 80 -8.21 -8.05 -0.73
N ARG A 81 -8.53 -9.25 -1.23
CA ARG A 81 -9.89 -9.62 -1.64
C ARG A 81 -10.85 -9.94 -0.48
N MET A 82 -10.35 -9.91 0.74
CA MET A 82 -11.14 -10.28 1.93
C MET A 82 -11.46 -9.06 2.81
N HIS A 83 -11.26 -7.82 2.34
CA HIS A 83 -11.48 -6.63 3.17
C HIS A 83 -12.97 -6.27 3.28
N PHE A 84 -13.74 -6.43 2.21
CA PHE A 84 -15.13 -5.99 2.14
C PHE A 84 -16.01 -6.61 3.24
N GLY A 85 -16.06 -7.93 3.33
CA GLY A 85 -16.93 -8.64 4.28
C GLY A 85 -16.74 -8.21 5.73
N PRO A 86 -15.52 -8.31 6.28
CA PRO A 86 -15.27 -7.92 7.67
C PRO A 86 -15.48 -6.42 7.92
N VAL A 87 -15.16 -5.54 6.98
CA VAL A 87 -15.43 -4.10 7.12
C VAL A 87 -16.93 -3.84 7.22
N MET A 88 -17.73 -4.38 6.30
CA MET A 88 -19.18 -4.19 6.29
C MET A 88 -19.83 -4.70 7.58
N GLN A 89 -19.43 -5.90 8.04
CA GLN A 89 -19.98 -6.48 9.26
C GLN A 89 -19.52 -5.72 10.52
N ALA A 90 -18.27 -5.27 10.57
CA ALA A 90 -17.75 -4.49 11.71
C ALA A 90 -18.48 -3.15 11.84
N LEU A 91 -18.66 -2.41 10.74
CA LEU A 91 -19.39 -1.15 10.71
C LEU A 91 -20.86 -1.34 11.15
N GLU A 92 -21.53 -2.39 10.68
CA GLU A 92 -22.91 -2.73 11.07
C GLU A 92 -23.02 -3.01 12.56
N LYS A 93 -22.04 -3.68 13.15
CA LYS A 93 -21.97 -3.91 14.61
C LYS A 93 -21.55 -2.69 15.42
N GLY A 94 -21.32 -1.57 14.77
CA GLY A 94 -20.97 -0.32 15.42
C GLY A 94 -19.52 -0.22 15.87
N TYR A 95 -18.60 -1.01 15.29
CA TYR A 95 -17.17 -0.81 15.45
C TYR A 95 -16.69 0.32 14.56
N ASP A 96 -15.69 1.05 15.02
CA ASP A 96 -14.84 1.84 14.14
C ASP A 96 -13.78 0.94 13.50
N VAL A 97 -13.36 1.24 12.28
CA VAL A 97 -12.54 0.32 11.47
C VAL A 97 -11.28 1.02 10.94
N LEU A 98 -10.13 0.38 11.14
CA LEU A 98 -8.91 0.63 10.37
C LEU A 98 -8.74 -0.51 9.38
N CYS A 99 -8.74 -0.21 8.07
CA CYS A 99 -8.67 -1.22 7.01
C CYS A 99 -7.36 -1.07 6.22
N GLU A 100 -6.67 -2.19 5.99
CA GLU A 100 -5.53 -2.22 5.08
C GLU A 100 -5.95 -1.88 3.64
N LYS A 101 -4.97 -1.36 2.91
CA LYS A 101 -5.11 -1.08 1.49
C LYS A 101 -4.73 -2.35 0.65
N PRO A 102 -5.28 -2.50 -0.55
CA PRO A 102 -6.36 -1.70 -1.12
C PRO A 102 -7.69 -1.97 -0.40
N MET A 103 -8.54 -0.95 -0.32
CA MET A 103 -9.84 -1.00 0.37
C MET A 103 -10.75 -2.11 -0.20
N SER A 104 -10.83 -2.20 -1.53
CA SER A 104 -11.38 -3.30 -2.32
C SER A 104 -10.83 -3.23 -3.75
N TYR A 105 -10.95 -4.32 -4.48
CA TYR A 105 -10.64 -4.44 -5.91
C TYR A 105 -11.89 -4.27 -6.80
N ASP A 106 -13.05 -4.13 -6.22
CA ASP A 106 -14.33 -4.00 -6.89
C ASP A 106 -14.94 -2.63 -6.66
N ARG A 107 -15.39 -1.99 -7.74
CA ARG A 107 -15.95 -0.63 -7.71
C ARG A 107 -17.20 -0.55 -6.84
N THR A 108 -18.10 -1.52 -6.96
CA THR A 108 -19.36 -1.56 -6.20
C THR A 108 -19.08 -1.71 -4.70
N GLU A 109 -18.14 -2.58 -4.35
CA GLU A 109 -17.71 -2.75 -2.96
C GLU A 109 -17.10 -1.47 -2.37
N LEU A 110 -16.25 -0.76 -3.13
CA LEU A 110 -15.66 0.51 -2.71
C LEU A 110 -16.73 1.53 -2.33
N ILE A 111 -17.72 1.71 -3.21
CA ILE A 111 -18.83 2.64 -3.00
C ILE A 111 -19.65 2.21 -1.78
N ALA A 112 -20.01 0.91 -1.70
CA ALA A 112 -20.80 0.37 -0.59
C ALA A 112 -20.11 0.51 0.77
N MET A 113 -18.78 0.36 0.84
CA MET A 113 -18.02 0.57 2.08
C MET A 113 -18.06 2.03 2.52
N GLY A 114 -17.88 2.98 1.60
CA GLY A 114 -18.02 4.41 1.89
C GLY A 114 -19.43 4.78 2.38
N GLU A 115 -20.45 4.29 1.70
CA GLU A 115 -21.85 4.49 2.09
C GLU A 115 -22.16 3.89 3.47
N LYS A 116 -21.71 2.66 3.73
CA LYS A 116 -21.91 2.01 5.04
C LYS A 116 -21.27 2.80 6.18
N ALA A 117 -20.07 3.34 5.98
CA ALA A 117 -19.41 4.19 6.98
C ALA A 117 -20.26 5.45 7.28
N ARG A 118 -20.78 6.11 6.24
CA ARG A 118 -21.68 7.27 6.39
C ARG A 118 -23.00 6.91 7.10
N GLN A 119 -23.65 5.81 6.68
CA GLN A 119 -24.93 5.35 7.26
C GLN A 119 -24.82 4.99 8.74
N THR A 120 -23.72 4.36 9.14
CA THR A 120 -23.50 3.94 10.54
C THR A 120 -22.91 5.03 11.41
N GLY A 121 -22.41 6.10 10.83
CA GLY A 121 -21.68 7.16 11.54
C GLY A 121 -20.39 6.66 12.20
N ARG A 122 -19.83 5.53 11.72
CA ARG A 122 -18.58 4.95 12.22
C ARG A 122 -17.40 5.43 11.40
N VAL A 123 -16.24 5.50 12.06
CA VAL A 123 -14.99 5.80 11.38
C VAL A 123 -14.58 4.58 10.56
N LEU A 124 -14.39 4.76 9.25
CA LEU A 124 -13.65 3.84 8.39
C LEU A 124 -12.43 4.59 7.88
N SER A 125 -11.26 4.21 8.37
CA SER A 125 -9.96 4.76 7.98
C SER A 125 -9.18 3.74 7.18
N ILE A 126 -8.62 4.15 6.06
CA ILE A 126 -7.81 3.29 5.20
C ILE A 126 -6.32 3.55 5.43
N CYS A 127 -5.50 2.50 5.37
CA CYS A 127 -4.08 2.57 5.68
C CYS A 127 -3.24 3.26 4.59
N HIS A 128 -3.67 4.45 4.15
CA HIS A 128 -2.89 5.32 3.26
C HIS A 128 -1.78 6.05 4.04
N VAL A 129 -0.78 5.30 4.45
CA VAL A 129 0.29 5.77 5.33
C VAL A 129 1.07 6.97 4.79
N LEU A 130 1.13 7.14 3.47
CA LEU A 130 1.91 8.22 2.85
C LEU A 130 1.35 9.61 3.15
N ARG A 131 0.05 9.77 3.43
CA ARG A 131 -0.52 11.04 3.91
C ARG A 131 0.04 11.51 5.26
N TYR A 132 0.72 10.61 5.97
CA TYR A 132 1.38 10.88 7.26
C TYR A 132 2.89 10.99 7.12
N SER A 133 3.43 10.80 5.92
CA SER A 133 4.85 10.98 5.64
C SER A 133 5.23 12.45 5.81
N PRO A 134 6.23 12.78 6.64
CA PRO A 134 6.70 14.15 6.79
C PRO A 134 7.03 14.81 5.46
N PHE A 135 7.55 14.05 4.49
CA PHE A 135 7.84 14.53 3.15
C PHE A 135 6.58 15.04 2.42
N PHE A 136 5.52 14.21 2.32
CA PHE A 136 4.29 14.61 1.64
C PHE A 136 3.49 15.64 2.43
N VAL A 137 3.51 15.58 3.77
CA VAL A 137 2.90 16.61 4.61
C VAL A 137 3.55 17.96 4.33
N LYS A 138 4.89 18.01 4.29
CA LYS A 138 5.62 19.25 3.99
C LYS A 138 5.36 19.76 2.58
N LEU A 139 5.31 18.86 1.60
CA LEU A 139 4.98 19.22 0.22
C LEU A 139 3.57 19.82 0.12
N LYS A 140 2.58 19.19 0.76
CA LYS A 140 1.19 19.72 0.80
C LYS A 140 1.11 21.10 1.48
N GLU A 141 1.77 21.27 2.64
CA GLU A 141 1.85 22.58 3.31
C GLU A 141 2.41 23.68 2.38
N MET A 142 3.42 23.36 1.58
CA MET A 142 4.01 24.32 0.65
C MET A 142 3.07 24.67 -0.49
N ILE A 143 2.35 23.68 -1.05
CA ILE A 143 1.33 23.92 -2.07
C ILE A 143 0.21 24.80 -1.49
N ASP A 144 -0.32 24.43 -0.32
CA ASP A 144 -1.45 25.12 0.33
C ASP A 144 -1.09 26.56 0.77
N SER A 145 0.18 26.80 1.11
CA SER A 145 0.65 28.14 1.45
C SER A 145 0.79 29.09 0.24
N GLY A 146 0.64 28.54 -0.97
CA GLY A 146 0.83 29.30 -2.21
C GLY A 146 2.29 29.55 -2.57
N ALA A 147 3.25 28.80 -1.99
CA ALA A 147 4.69 28.99 -2.22
C ALA A 147 5.10 28.88 -3.70
N ILE A 148 4.30 28.22 -4.53
CA ILE A 148 4.51 28.11 -5.98
C ILE A 148 3.38 28.74 -6.80
N GLY A 149 2.51 29.55 -6.17
CA GLY A 149 1.30 30.06 -6.80
C GLY A 149 0.22 29.00 -6.97
N GLN A 150 -0.59 29.12 -8.02
CA GLN A 150 -1.62 28.10 -8.33
C GLN A 150 -0.96 26.83 -8.85
N LEU A 151 -1.36 25.67 -8.30
CA LEU A 151 -0.94 24.36 -8.82
C LEU A 151 -1.46 24.16 -10.25
N VAL A 152 -0.58 23.80 -11.17
CA VAL A 152 -0.88 23.61 -12.60
C VAL A 152 -0.74 22.16 -13.02
N SER A 153 0.39 21.53 -12.68
CA SER A 153 0.66 20.17 -13.12
C SER A 153 1.57 19.42 -12.15
N ILE A 154 1.44 18.08 -12.12
CA ILE A 154 2.30 17.20 -11.33
C ILE A 154 2.87 16.10 -12.22
N GLN A 155 4.16 15.81 -12.10
CA GLN A 155 4.79 14.59 -12.60
C GLN A 155 5.20 13.72 -11.41
N HIS A 156 4.84 12.45 -11.44
CA HIS A 156 5.10 11.52 -10.35
C HIS A 156 5.67 10.21 -10.87
N ILE A 157 6.67 9.68 -10.18
CA ILE A 157 7.27 8.39 -10.50
C ILE A 157 7.24 7.51 -9.26
N GLU A 158 6.60 6.35 -9.37
CA GLU A 158 6.71 5.23 -8.44
C GLU A 158 7.74 4.22 -8.96
N SER A 159 8.93 4.27 -8.43
CA SER A 159 10.01 3.32 -8.69
C SER A 159 9.84 2.11 -7.79
N VAL A 160 9.42 0.96 -8.36
CA VAL A 160 9.11 -0.23 -7.55
C VAL A 160 10.38 -0.95 -7.08
N GLY A 161 11.47 -0.86 -7.84
CA GLY A 161 12.68 -1.63 -7.63
C GLY A 161 12.59 -3.05 -8.22
N TYR A 162 13.57 -3.42 -9.04
CA TYR A 162 13.59 -4.69 -9.77
C TYR A 162 13.48 -5.93 -8.86
N TRP A 163 14.07 -5.85 -7.68
CA TRP A 163 14.09 -6.90 -6.68
C TRP A 163 12.75 -7.01 -5.93
N HIS A 164 12.10 -5.87 -5.65
CA HIS A 164 10.77 -5.84 -5.01
C HIS A 164 9.69 -6.37 -5.97
N MET A 165 9.74 -5.97 -7.24
CA MET A 165 8.86 -6.55 -8.27
C MET A 165 9.01 -8.06 -8.33
N ALA A 166 10.24 -8.57 -8.46
CA ALA A 166 10.52 -10.00 -8.52
C ALA A 166 10.04 -10.77 -7.28
N HIS A 167 10.13 -10.16 -6.09
CA HIS A 167 9.65 -10.76 -4.85
C HIS A 167 8.11 -10.75 -4.77
N SER A 168 7.50 -9.59 -4.83
CA SER A 168 6.10 -9.39 -4.46
C SER A 168 5.12 -9.65 -5.59
N PHE A 169 5.46 -9.22 -6.81
CA PHE A 169 4.55 -9.14 -7.95
C PHE A 169 4.84 -10.15 -9.05
N VAL A 170 5.93 -10.91 -8.93
CA VAL A 170 6.25 -12.04 -9.83
C VAL A 170 6.13 -13.37 -9.08
N ARG A 171 6.78 -13.50 -7.90
CA ARG A 171 6.81 -14.74 -7.11
C ARG A 171 5.83 -14.78 -5.96
N GLY A 172 5.42 -13.60 -5.48
CA GLY A 172 4.63 -13.43 -4.26
C GLY A 172 3.13 -13.36 -4.49
N ASN A 173 2.42 -12.98 -3.42
CA ASN A 173 0.97 -13.03 -3.36
C ASN A 173 0.25 -12.03 -4.29
N TRP A 174 0.96 -11.03 -4.81
CA TRP A 174 0.42 -10.01 -5.72
C TRP A 174 0.77 -10.29 -7.19
N SER A 175 1.17 -11.51 -7.52
CA SER A 175 1.60 -11.89 -8.87
C SER A 175 0.43 -12.01 -9.86
N ARG A 176 -0.77 -12.32 -9.37
CA ARG A 176 -1.96 -12.53 -10.20
C ARG A 176 -3.07 -11.57 -9.80
N SER A 177 -3.63 -10.91 -10.81
CA SER A 177 -4.72 -9.95 -10.61
C SER A 177 -5.99 -10.62 -10.09
N GLU A 178 -6.24 -11.89 -10.45
CA GLU A 178 -7.39 -12.65 -9.96
C GLU A 178 -7.28 -13.09 -8.50
N ASP A 179 -6.05 -13.26 -7.96
CA ASP A 179 -5.81 -13.67 -6.57
C ASP A 179 -5.70 -12.47 -5.62
N SER A 180 -5.32 -11.31 -6.14
CA SER A 180 -5.20 -10.05 -5.41
C SER A 180 -5.95 -8.94 -6.15
N CYS A 181 -5.26 -8.11 -6.92
CA CYS A 181 -5.82 -7.04 -7.75
C CYS A 181 -4.77 -6.56 -8.76
N PRO A 182 -5.14 -5.71 -9.73
CA PRO A 182 -4.18 -5.12 -10.67
C PRO A 182 -3.05 -4.37 -9.96
N MET A 183 -1.84 -4.36 -10.57
CA MET A 183 -0.64 -3.72 -10.02
C MET A 183 -0.87 -2.26 -9.62
N ILE A 184 -1.58 -1.51 -10.46
CA ILE A 184 -1.88 -0.10 -10.20
C ILE A 184 -2.68 0.08 -8.89
N LEU A 185 -3.55 -0.84 -8.55
CA LEU A 185 -4.30 -0.82 -7.31
C LEU A 185 -3.48 -1.40 -6.14
N ALA A 186 -2.84 -2.56 -6.31
CA ALA A 186 -2.07 -3.20 -5.24
C ALA A 186 -0.93 -2.32 -4.71
N LYS A 187 -0.23 -1.64 -5.62
CA LYS A 187 0.96 -0.83 -5.32
C LYS A 187 0.66 0.66 -5.31
N CYS A 188 0.03 1.18 -6.36
CA CYS A 188 -0.09 2.61 -6.60
C CYS A 188 -1.38 3.24 -6.08
N CYS A 189 -2.23 2.52 -5.33
CA CYS A 189 -3.34 3.15 -4.62
C CYS A 189 -2.85 4.22 -3.60
N HIS A 190 -1.64 4.10 -3.09
CA HIS A 190 -0.98 5.14 -2.31
C HIS A 190 -0.66 6.38 -3.17
N ASP A 191 -0.26 6.17 -4.41
CA ASP A 191 0.18 7.23 -5.31
C ASP A 191 -1.03 8.01 -5.84
N THR A 192 -2.09 7.30 -6.26
CA THR A 192 -3.37 7.94 -6.62
C THR A 192 -3.99 8.69 -5.46
N ASP A 193 -3.84 8.19 -4.22
CA ASP A 193 -4.29 8.87 -3.01
C ASP A 193 -3.51 10.17 -2.74
N ILE A 194 -2.19 10.12 -2.81
CA ILE A 194 -1.33 11.31 -2.64
C ILE A 194 -1.60 12.34 -3.73
N LEU A 195 -1.71 11.92 -4.99
CA LEU A 195 -1.94 12.83 -6.11
C LEU A 195 -3.29 13.54 -6.00
N THR A 196 -4.34 12.82 -5.61
CA THR A 196 -5.67 13.40 -5.35
C THR A 196 -5.62 14.38 -4.18
N TRP A 197 -4.93 14.03 -3.10
CA TRP A 197 -4.77 14.92 -1.95
C TRP A 197 -3.98 16.19 -2.29
N LEU A 198 -2.91 16.09 -3.08
CA LEU A 198 -2.12 17.25 -3.50
C LEU A 198 -2.92 18.14 -4.46
N ALA A 199 -3.67 17.56 -5.40
CA ALA A 199 -4.51 18.28 -6.34
C ALA A 199 -5.73 18.97 -5.67
N ASP A 200 -6.17 18.47 -4.52
CA ASP A 200 -7.32 18.95 -3.75
C ASP A 200 -8.59 19.08 -4.60
N SER A 201 -8.86 18.09 -5.43
CA SER A 201 -9.98 18.08 -6.39
C SER A 201 -10.35 16.65 -6.77
N SER A 202 -11.58 16.43 -7.21
CA SER A 202 -12.01 15.17 -7.82
C SER A 202 -11.39 14.98 -9.19
N CYS A 203 -11.10 13.72 -9.55
CA CYS A 203 -10.59 13.41 -10.89
C CYS A 203 -11.71 13.45 -11.92
N ALA A 204 -11.50 14.15 -13.03
CA ALA A 204 -12.43 14.25 -14.14
C ALA A 204 -12.20 13.18 -15.21
N ALA A 205 -10.93 12.86 -15.51
CA ALA A 205 -10.61 11.89 -16.55
C ALA A 205 -9.30 11.14 -16.26
N VAL A 206 -9.24 9.87 -16.71
CA VAL A 206 -8.09 8.97 -16.58
C VAL A 206 -7.76 8.35 -17.93
N SER A 207 -6.47 8.31 -18.30
CA SER A 207 -5.97 7.55 -19.47
C SER A 207 -4.70 6.80 -19.08
N SER A 208 -4.54 5.53 -19.51
CA SER A 208 -3.44 4.70 -19.04
C SER A 208 -2.95 3.71 -20.08
N PHE A 209 -1.63 3.49 -20.11
CA PHE A 209 -0.95 2.45 -20.90
C PHE A 209 -0.01 1.67 -20.00
N GLY A 210 0.07 0.36 -20.17
CA GLY A 210 0.97 -0.49 -19.39
C GLY A 210 0.99 -1.93 -19.90
N SER A 211 2.04 -2.65 -19.59
CA SER A 211 2.23 -4.03 -20.04
C SER A 211 3.06 -4.87 -19.09
N LEU A 212 2.97 -6.19 -19.23
CA LEU A 212 3.93 -7.14 -18.67
C LEU A 212 5.03 -7.36 -19.74
N ALA A 213 6.01 -6.44 -19.76
CA ALA A 213 7.01 -6.37 -20.82
C ALA A 213 8.12 -7.41 -20.67
N HIS A 214 8.49 -7.80 -19.45
CA HIS A 214 9.72 -8.56 -19.21
C HIS A 214 9.52 -9.87 -18.43
N PHE A 215 8.76 -9.89 -17.38
CA PHE A 215 8.61 -11.07 -16.50
C PHE A 215 7.64 -12.10 -17.08
N ASN A 216 8.02 -12.67 -18.23
CA ASN A 216 7.24 -13.67 -18.96
C ASN A 216 8.13 -14.68 -19.69
N ALA A 217 7.55 -15.76 -20.19
CA ALA A 217 8.25 -16.86 -20.83
C ALA A 217 9.04 -16.47 -22.10
N ALA A 218 8.62 -15.42 -22.82
CA ALA A 218 9.30 -14.96 -24.04
C ALA A 218 10.70 -14.41 -23.74
N HIS A 219 10.96 -13.95 -22.53
CA HIS A 219 12.24 -13.41 -22.09
C HIS A 219 13.10 -14.43 -21.30
N LYS A 220 12.65 -15.70 -21.20
CA LYS A 220 13.41 -16.73 -20.52
C LYS A 220 14.72 -16.99 -21.25
N PRO A 221 15.90 -16.81 -20.61
CA PRO A 221 17.17 -17.14 -21.22
C PRO A 221 17.30 -18.65 -21.47
N ASP A 222 17.94 -19.02 -22.58
CA ASP A 222 18.22 -20.42 -22.90
C ASP A 222 19.00 -21.08 -21.78
N GLY A 223 18.58 -22.30 -21.37
CA GLY A 223 19.21 -23.03 -20.27
C GLY A 223 18.83 -22.55 -18.87
N ALA A 224 17.92 -21.58 -18.74
CA ALA A 224 17.36 -21.24 -17.43
C ALA A 224 16.45 -22.36 -16.90
N THR A 225 16.68 -22.76 -15.65
CA THR A 225 15.92 -23.80 -14.94
C THR A 225 14.61 -23.27 -14.38
N GLU A 226 13.68 -24.16 -14.00
CA GLU A 226 12.42 -23.79 -13.37
C GLU A 226 12.63 -23.13 -12.00
N TYR A 227 13.54 -23.68 -11.21
CA TYR A 227 13.94 -23.09 -9.92
C TYR A 227 15.39 -22.63 -9.98
N CYS A 228 15.70 -21.54 -9.32
CA CYS A 228 17.04 -20.95 -9.29
C CYS A 228 18.10 -21.94 -8.77
N LEU A 229 17.73 -22.84 -7.84
CA LEU A 229 18.65 -23.81 -7.21
C LEU A 229 18.83 -25.11 -8.03
N ASP A 230 18.15 -25.30 -9.15
CA ASP A 230 18.30 -26.50 -10.00
C ASP A 230 19.52 -26.43 -10.94
N GLY A 231 20.56 -25.72 -10.53
CA GLY A 231 21.79 -25.61 -11.33
C GLY A 231 21.71 -24.60 -12.48
N CYS A 232 20.90 -23.56 -12.35
CA CYS A 232 20.76 -22.51 -13.37
C CYS A 232 22.13 -21.94 -13.79
N ILE A 233 22.45 -22.01 -15.08
CA ILE A 233 23.72 -21.53 -15.64
C ILE A 233 23.85 -19.99 -15.59
N HIS A 234 22.73 -19.26 -15.42
CA HIS A 234 22.69 -17.80 -15.35
C HIS A 234 22.86 -17.22 -13.94
N ARG A 235 23.07 -18.07 -12.91
CA ARG A 235 23.11 -17.66 -11.49
C ARG A 235 24.04 -16.46 -11.20
N GLU A 236 25.16 -16.35 -11.91
CA GLU A 236 26.16 -15.29 -11.67
C GLU A 236 25.71 -13.92 -12.24
N ARG A 237 24.94 -13.92 -13.33
CA ARG A 237 24.56 -12.70 -14.04
C ARG A 237 23.08 -12.33 -13.93
N CYS A 238 22.23 -13.25 -13.50
CA CYS A 238 20.79 -12.97 -13.37
C CYS A 238 20.53 -12.01 -12.22
N PRO A 239 19.96 -10.83 -12.46
CA PRO A 239 19.65 -9.87 -11.39
C PRO A 239 18.56 -10.39 -10.45
N TYR A 240 17.76 -11.35 -10.90
CA TYR A 240 16.63 -11.93 -10.17
C TYR A 240 16.94 -13.27 -9.51
N TYR A 241 18.23 -13.64 -9.41
CA TYR A 241 18.62 -14.93 -8.79
C TYR A 241 18.22 -14.95 -7.31
N ALA A 242 17.24 -15.78 -6.97
CA ALA A 242 16.60 -15.78 -5.67
C ALA A 242 17.56 -15.95 -4.48
N PRO A 243 18.52 -16.92 -4.49
CA PRO A 243 19.46 -17.05 -3.37
C PRO A 243 20.29 -15.80 -3.10
N ARG A 244 20.73 -15.08 -4.15
CA ARG A 244 21.47 -13.83 -3.97
C ARG A 244 20.60 -12.78 -3.30
N PHE A 245 19.37 -12.60 -3.74
CA PHE A 245 18.46 -11.63 -3.13
C PHE A 245 18.22 -11.95 -1.64
N TYR A 246 17.74 -13.15 -1.33
CA TYR A 246 17.32 -13.47 0.06
C TYR A 246 18.47 -13.64 1.04
N LEU A 247 19.69 -13.94 0.58
CA LEU A 247 20.84 -14.22 1.47
C LEU A 247 21.88 -13.09 1.52
N GLU A 248 21.89 -12.19 0.53
CA GLU A 248 22.98 -11.22 0.37
C GLU A 248 22.49 -9.77 0.22
N HIS A 249 21.26 -9.57 -0.28
CA HIS A 249 20.77 -8.22 -0.53
C HIS A 249 20.30 -7.54 0.78
N PRO A 250 20.82 -6.36 1.14
CA PRO A 250 20.50 -5.70 2.42
C PRO A 250 19.00 -5.47 2.63
N LYS A 251 18.27 -5.09 1.58
CA LYS A 251 16.82 -4.86 1.64
C LYS A 251 16.02 -6.12 1.93
N ALA A 252 16.52 -7.30 1.58
CA ALA A 252 15.81 -8.56 1.88
C ALA A 252 15.65 -8.78 3.39
N VAL A 253 16.64 -8.37 4.18
CA VAL A 253 16.63 -8.47 5.64
C VAL A 253 15.92 -7.28 6.26
N SER A 254 16.31 -6.05 5.89
CA SER A 254 15.78 -4.82 6.50
C SER A 254 14.27 -4.66 6.30
N ASP A 255 13.76 -5.04 5.14
CA ASP A 255 12.36 -4.85 4.78
C ASP A 255 11.49 -6.11 5.07
N GLY A 256 12.09 -7.12 5.72
CA GLY A 256 11.39 -8.31 6.20
C GLY A 256 11.03 -9.36 5.13
N PHE A 257 11.57 -9.25 3.91
CA PHE A 257 11.27 -10.21 2.83
C PHE A 257 11.70 -11.65 3.14
N VAL A 258 12.80 -11.81 3.89
CA VAL A 258 13.27 -13.14 4.33
C VAL A 258 12.22 -13.83 5.20
N SER A 259 11.54 -13.12 6.09
CA SER A 259 10.52 -13.68 6.98
C SER A 259 9.25 -14.16 6.26
N VAL A 260 9.01 -13.67 5.04
CA VAL A 260 7.94 -14.17 4.17
C VAL A 260 8.31 -15.54 3.58
N VAL A 261 9.59 -15.76 3.28
CA VAL A 261 10.12 -17.01 2.70
C VAL A 261 10.27 -18.09 3.78
N SER A 262 10.86 -17.74 4.93
CA SER A 262 11.08 -18.63 6.05
C SER A 262 11.00 -17.90 7.39
N LEU A 263 10.30 -18.48 8.36
CA LEU A 263 10.29 -17.97 9.74
C LEU A 263 11.63 -18.16 10.46
N ASP A 264 12.39 -19.17 10.06
CA ASP A 264 13.79 -19.34 10.46
C ASP A 264 14.68 -18.61 9.45
N PRO A 265 15.37 -17.51 9.85
CA PRO A 265 16.22 -16.72 8.96
C PRO A 265 17.57 -17.37 8.67
N SER A 266 17.84 -18.58 9.20
CA SER A 266 19.10 -19.28 8.92
C SER A 266 19.27 -19.52 7.42
N ARG A 267 20.52 -19.46 6.96
CA ARG A 267 20.87 -19.71 5.55
C ARG A 267 20.31 -21.04 5.04
N GLU A 268 20.38 -22.07 5.87
CA GLU A 268 19.91 -23.41 5.53
C GLU A 268 18.39 -23.44 5.35
N ALA A 269 17.64 -22.88 6.28
CA ALA A 269 16.17 -22.84 6.22
C ALA A 269 15.67 -22.03 5.01
N VAL A 270 16.30 -20.89 4.73
CA VAL A 270 15.98 -20.06 3.55
C VAL A 270 16.28 -20.83 2.26
N LEU A 271 17.43 -21.49 2.13
CA LEU A 271 17.75 -22.29 0.95
C LEU A 271 16.77 -23.45 0.77
N ASN A 272 16.41 -24.15 1.84
CA ASN A 272 15.41 -25.22 1.80
C ASN A 272 14.04 -24.71 1.33
N ALA A 273 13.61 -23.56 1.82
CA ALA A 273 12.36 -22.92 1.38
C ALA A 273 12.39 -22.50 -0.10
N LEU A 274 13.55 -22.08 -0.61
CA LEU A 274 13.72 -21.71 -2.02
C LEU A 274 13.80 -22.89 -2.98
N GLN A 275 14.06 -24.12 -2.51
CA GLN A 275 14.22 -25.27 -3.40
C GLN A 275 12.97 -25.56 -4.22
N ARG A 276 11.79 -25.49 -3.60
CA ARG A 276 10.49 -25.79 -4.24
C ARG A 276 9.39 -24.79 -3.88
N GLY A 277 9.69 -23.81 -3.06
CA GLY A 277 8.75 -22.74 -2.72
C GLY A 277 8.62 -21.69 -3.85
N PRO A 278 7.54 -20.91 -3.84
CA PRO A 278 7.25 -19.94 -4.91
C PRO A 278 8.39 -18.93 -5.10
N TYR A 279 9.04 -18.53 -4.03
CA TYR A 279 10.12 -17.53 -4.05
C TYR A 279 11.42 -18.01 -4.68
N GLY A 280 11.59 -19.32 -4.90
CA GLY A 280 12.73 -19.90 -5.62
C GLY A 280 12.53 -20.07 -7.11
N ARG A 281 11.31 -19.87 -7.65
CA ARG A 281 10.99 -20.01 -9.07
C ARG A 281 11.73 -18.98 -9.92
N CYS A 282 12.03 -19.38 -11.15
CA CYS A 282 12.55 -18.47 -12.16
C CYS A 282 11.49 -17.40 -12.51
N VAL A 283 11.85 -16.11 -12.48
CA VAL A 283 10.91 -15.01 -12.74
C VAL A 283 10.28 -15.03 -14.14
N TYR A 284 10.88 -15.75 -15.08
CA TYR A 284 10.38 -15.92 -16.44
C TYR A 284 9.43 -17.12 -16.59
N GLN A 285 9.20 -17.87 -15.51
CA GLN A 285 8.35 -19.08 -15.48
C GLN A 285 7.31 -19.03 -14.34
N CYS A 286 7.09 -17.85 -13.77
CA CYS A 286 6.01 -17.63 -12.84
C CYS A 286 4.69 -17.40 -13.62
N ASP A 287 3.57 -17.53 -12.90
CA ASP A 287 2.23 -17.41 -13.47
C ASP A 287 1.67 -15.98 -13.30
N ASN A 288 2.57 -15.00 -13.13
CA ASN A 288 2.21 -13.61 -12.93
C ASN A 288 1.59 -13.00 -14.20
N ASP A 289 0.55 -12.18 -14.00
CA ASP A 289 -0.18 -11.46 -15.05
C ASP A 289 -0.19 -9.94 -14.85
N VAL A 290 0.25 -9.46 -13.69
CA VAL A 290 0.27 -8.03 -13.39
C VAL A 290 1.35 -7.30 -14.20
N VAL A 291 1.07 -6.06 -14.56
CA VAL A 291 1.99 -5.25 -15.38
C VAL A 291 3.29 -4.92 -14.63
N ASP A 292 4.40 -4.81 -15.36
CA ASP A 292 5.70 -4.42 -14.80
C ASP A 292 6.07 -2.95 -15.11
N ASN A 293 5.26 -2.29 -15.93
CA ASN A 293 5.31 -0.85 -16.16
C ASN A 293 3.92 -0.31 -16.52
N GLN A 294 3.61 0.91 -16.07
CA GLN A 294 2.34 1.58 -16.38
C GLN A 294 2.49 3.09 -16.29
N VAL A 295 1.94 3.80 -17.28
CA VAL A 295 1.83 5.26 -17.30
C VAL A 295 0.36 5.63 -17.17
N VAL A 296 0.05 6.59 -16.30
CA VAL A 296 -1.30 7.07 -16.04
C VAL A 296 -1.32 8.59 -16.16
N ASN A 297 -2.24 9.13 -16.94
CA ASN A 297 -2.53 10.55 -17.00
C ASN A 297 -3.88 10.83 -16.34
N LEU A 298 -3.90 11.84 -15.47
CA LEU A 298 -5.09 12.28 -14.74
C LEU A 298 -5.39 13.74 -15.09
N LEU A 299 -6.65 14.06 -15.23
CA LEU A 299 -7.14 15.43 -15.28
C LEU A 299 -8.11 15.63 -14.11
N TYR A 300 -7.84 16.59 -13.25
CA TYR A 300 -8.72 16.95 -12.14
C TYR A 300 -9.72 18.05 -12.55
N GLU A 301 -10.85 18.12 -11.85
CA GLU A 301 -11.93 19.10 -12.17
C GLU A 301 -11.46 20.55 -12.06
N ASN A 302 -10.50 20.84 -11.19
CA ASN A 302 -9.88 22.18 -11.05
C ASN A 302 -8.84 22.49 -12.15
N GLY A 303 -8.69 21.63 -13.15
CA GLY A 303 -7.77 21.77 -14.28
C GLY A 303 -6.33 21.30 -14.05
N VAL A 304 -6.00 20.83 -12.85
CA VAL A 304 -4.67 20.25 -12.58
C VAL A 304 -4.49 18.97 -13.39
N SER A 305 -3.40 18.89 -14.15
CA SER A 305 -3.02 17.71 -14.92
C SER A 305 -1.91 16.91 -14.21
N VAL A 306 -1.98 15.58 -14.27
CA VAL A 306 -0.97 14.71 -13.66
C VAL A 306 -0.50 13.65 -14.65
N SER A 307 0.82 13.43 -14.69
CA SER A 307 1.42 12.27 -15.35
C SER A 307 2.13 11.42 -14.29
N MET A 308 1.71 10.17 -14.13
CA MET A 308 2.29 9.22 -13.20
C MET A 308 2.92 8.04 -13.97
N THR A 309 4.11 7.64 -13.57
CA THR A 309 4.79 6.43 -14.11
C THR A 309 5.09 5.47 -12.98
N MET A 310 4.60 4.25 -13.07
CA MET A 310 5.03 3.11 -12.27
C MET A 310 5.99 2.26 -13.11
N CYS A 311 7.17 1.94 -12.57
CA CYS A 311 8.15 1.13 -13.28
C CYS A 311 8.86 0.15 -12.33
N ALA A 312 8.90 -1.13 -12.74
CA ALA A 312 9.59 -2.18 -12.02
C ALA A 312 11.11 -2.20 -12.27
N PHE A 313 11.59 -1.54 -13.33
CA PHE A 313 13.00 -1.62 -13.78
C PHE A 313 13.81 -0.44 -13.23
N THR A 314 13.81 -0.30 -11.92
CA THR A 314 14.57 0.71 -11.20
C THR A 314 15.48 0.07 -10.16
N GLU A 315 16.60 0.69 -9.86
CA GLU A 315 17.55 0.22 -8.85
C GLU A 315 16.97 0.35 -7.44
N HIS A 316 16.29 1.47 -7.19
CA HIS A 316 15.74 1.80 -5.88
C HIS A 316 14.21 1.76 -5.87
N CYS A 317 13.65 1.48 -4.70
CA CYS A 317 12.25 1.76 -4.39
C CYS A 317 12.16 3.20 -3.92
N GLU A 318 11.64 4.10 -4.75
CA GLU A 318 11.54 5.53 -4.39
C GLU A 318 10.36 6.21 -5.07
N ARG A 319 9.97 7.36 -4.54
CA ARG A 319 9.01 8.26 -5.17
C ARG A 319 9.66 9.57 -5.52
N ILE A 320 9.59 9.91 -6.80
CA ILE A 320 10.07 11.18 -7.33
C ILE A 320 8.86 11.99 -7.76
N ILE A 321 8.82 13.25 -7.37
CA ILE A 321 7.70 14.14 -7.71
C ILE A 321 8.21 15.50 -8.18
N ASN A 322 7.55 16.05 -9.20
CA ASN A 322 7.78 17.38 -9.72
C ASN A 322 6.44 18.10 -9.76
N VAL A 323 6.30 19.13 -8.95
CA VAL A 323 5.08 19.92 -8.77
C VAL A 323 5.30 21.31 -9.39
N MET A 324 4.52 21.65 -10.40
CA MET A 324 4.66 22.87 -11.18
C MET A 324 3.48 23.79 -10.89
N GLY A 325 3.80 24.96 -10.37
CA GLY A 325 2.86 26.03 -10.09
C GLY A 325 3.05 27.23 -11.00
N SER A 326 2.15 28.21 -10.91
CA SER A 326 2.18 29.44 -11.73
C SER A 326 3.34 30.40 -11.39
N CYS A 327 3.90 30.29 -10.19
CA CYS A 327 4.96 31.19 -9.70
C CYS A 327 6.23 30.44 -9.25
N GLY A 328 6.24 29.12 -9.27
CA GLY A 328 7.36 28.32 -8.80
C GLY A 328 7.23 26.84 -9.14
N GLN A 329 8.23 26.09 -8.75
CA GLN A 329 8.32 24.65 -8.95
C GLN A 329 8.91 24.00 -7.70
N ILE A 330 8.42 22.80 -7.35
CA ILE A 330 9.02 21.96 -6.31
C ILE A 330 9.39 20.62 -6.94
N ARG A 331 10.66 20.22 -6.79
CA ARG A 331 11.14 18.86 -7.09
C ARG A 331 11.37 18.13 -5.80
N GLY A 332 10.90 16.89 -5.70
CA GLY A 332 11.03 16.11 -4.48
C GLY A 332 11.45 14.67 -4.74
N ASN A 333 12.24 14.13 -3.81
CA ASN A 333 12.55 12.71 -3.74
C ASN A 333 12.26 12.24 -2.30
N MET A 334 11.32 11.31 -2.17
CA MET A 334 10.87 10.84 -0.85
C MET A 334 11.95 10.02 -0.13
N GLU A 335 12.74 9.22 -0.83
CA GLU A 335 13.75 8.36 -0.21
C GLU A 335 14.89 9.20 0.40
N SER A 336 15.34 10.25 -0.30
CA SER A 336 16.30 11.21 0.24
C SER A 336 15.66 12.26 1.15
N SER A 337 14.33 12.30 1.23
CA SER A 337 13.55 13.29 1.99
C SER A 337 13.92 14.74 1.64
N THR A 338 14.15 15.03 0.36
CA THR A 338 14.57 16.34 -0.13
C THR A 338 13.47 16.99 -0.98
N LEU A 339 13.28 18.30 -0.78
CA LEU A 339 12.43 19.17 -1.60
C LEU A 339 13.29 20.33 -2.11
N GLU A 340 13.37 20.47 -3.42
CA GLU A 340 14.03 21.59 -4.11
C GLU A 340 12.99 22.55 -4.65
N ILE A 341 13.04 23.80 -4.19
CA ILE A 341 12.07 24.83 -4.51
C ILE A 341 12.73 25.85 -5.39
N SER A 342 12.06 26.21 -6.48
CA SER A 342 12.47 27.30 -7.37
C SER A 342 11.39 28.37 -7.37
N ASP A 343 11.71 29.60 -7.01
CA ASP A 343 10.85 30.77 -7.12
C ASP A 343 11.13 31.46 -8.46
N PHE A 344 10.08 31.68 -9.28
CA PHE A 344 10.26 32.28 -10.62
C PHE A 344 10.45 33.80 -10.58
N ALA A 345 9.98 34.46 -9.53
CA ALA A 345 10.07 35.93 -9.45
C ALA A 345 11.45 36.37 -8.99
N SER A 346 12.04 35.71 -8.00
CA SER A 346 13.37 36.04 -7.49
C SER A 346 14.49 35.29 -8.23
N GLY A 347 14.19 34.13 -8.82
CA GLY A 347 15.19 33.18 -9.34
C GLY A 347 15.89 32.39 -8.26
N ASP A 348 15.43 32.44 -7.01
CA ASP A 348 16.03 31.75 -5.90
C ASP A 348 15.76 30.23 -5.95
N HIS A 349 16.74 29.45 -5.49
CA HIS A 349 16.64 28.01 -5.33
C HIS A 349 16.93 27.65 -3.86
N THR A 350 16.03 26.88 -3.26
CA THR A 350 16.15 26.43 -1.88
C THR A 350 16.02 24.91 -1.83
N THR A 351 16.95 24.24 -1.15
CA THR A 351 16.84 22.80 -0.85
C THR A 351 16.45 22.63 0.61
N LEU A 352 15.35 21.93 0.84
CA LEU A 352 14.86 21.57 2.16
C LEU A 352 15.06 20.06 2.39
N HIS A 353 15.74 19.71 3.48
CA HIS A 353 15.82 18.35 3.97
C HIS A 353 14.73 18.13 5.04
N VAL A 354 13.75 17.31 4.71
CA VAL A 354 12.65 17.02 5.62
C VAL A 354 13.09 15.95 6.61
N HIS A 355 13.02 16.26 7.91
CA HIS A 355 13.34 15.27 8.94
C HIS A 355 12.30 14.13 8.95
N THR A 356 12.78 12.90 8.82
CA THR A 356 11.95 11.69 8.86
C THR A 356 12.30 10.87 10.10
N PRO A 357 11.31 10.56 10.95
CA PRO A 357 11.51 9.68 12.09
C PRO A 357 11.92 8.26 11.66
N ALA A 358 12.64 7.56 12.51
CA ALA A 358 12.91 6.13 12.31
C ALA A 358 11.61 5.31 12.42
N GLY A 359 11.55 4.19 11.69
CA GLY A 359 10.42 3.25 11.72
C GLY A 359 9.82 2.98 10.33
N GLY A 360 8.80 2.13 10.29
CA GLY A 360 8.12 1.74 9.05
C GLY A 360 7.59 2.94 8.26
N HIS A 361 7.79 2.95 6.94
CA HIS A 361 7.46 4.06 6.05
C HIS A 361 7.93 5.41 6.58
N SER A 362 9.20 5.49 7.07
CA SER A 362 9.77 6.71 7.64
C SER A 362 8.95 7.30 8.81
N GLY A 363 8.45 6.43 9.71
CA GLY A 363 7.66 6.81 10.88
C GLY A 363 6.18 7.07 10.61
N SER A 364 5.74 6.98 9.36
CA SER A 364 4.35 7.28 8.96
C SER A 364 3.33 6.30 9.53
N ASP A 365 3.71 5.02 9.72
CA ASP A 365 2.82 4.00 10.33
C ASP A 365 2.40 4.41 11.75
N ALA A 366 3.33 4.84 12.59
CA ALA A 366 3.04 5.29 13.95
C ALA A 366 2.23 6.60 13.96
N ALA A 367 2.51 7.52 13.03
CA ALA A 367 1.75 8.77 12.91
C ALA A 367 0.30 8.49 12.48
N MET A 368 0.07 7.56 11.56
CA MET A 368 -1.27 7.12 11.16
C MET A 368 -2.03 6.48 12.32
N MET A 369 -1.40 5.55 13.04
CA MET A 369 -2.01 4.93 14.22
C MET A 369 -2.43 5.96 15.26
N ARG A 370 -1.58 6.94 15.54
CA ARG A 370 -1.90 8.02 16.49
C ARG A 370 -3.07 8.87 16.02
N ASP A 371 -3.11 9.25 14.73
CA ASP A 371 -4.20 10.03 14.15
C ASP A 371 -5.54 9.25 14.23
N PHE A 372 -5.52 7.96 13.86
CA PHE A 372 -6.70 7.09 14.00
C PHE A 372 -7.23 7.04 15.43
N LEU A 373 -6.37 6.75 16.42
CA LEU A 373 -6.76 6.69 17.83
C LEU A 373 -7.27 8.04 18.35
N GLN A 374 -6.65 9.13 17.93
CA GLN A 374 -7.12 10.48 18.27
C GLN A 374 -8.49 10.79 17.66
N THR A 375 -8.72 10.35 16.42
CA THR A 375 -10.03 10.48 15.75
C THR A 375 -11.12 9.74 16.55
N LEU A 376 -10.84 8.53 17.04
CA LEU A 376 -11.80 7.78 17.87
C LEU A 376 -12.09 8.46 19.22
N HIS A 377 -11.10 9.14 19.81
CA HIS A 377 -11.31 9.85 21.08
C HIS A 377 -12.05 11.19 20.93
N ARG A 378 -11.78 11.93 19.86
CA ARG A 378 -12.30 13.30 19.69
C ARG A 378 -13.60 13.35 18.89
N GLY A 379 -13.89 12.29 18.14
CA GLY A 379 -14.83 12.35 17.03
C GLY A 379 -14.27 13.17 15.86
N GLY A 380 -14.86 13.06 14.69
CA GLY A 380 -14.46 13.80 13.49
C GLY A 380 -13.96 12.89 12.39
N GLY A 381 -13.49 13.49 11.28
CA GLY A 381 -13.00 12.76 10.12
C GLY A 381 -11.54 12.34 10.23
N SER A 382 -11.23 11.11 9.79
CA SER A 382 -9.86 10.68 9.57
C SER A 382 -9.26 11.35 8.34
N LYS A 383 -7.97 11.64 8.34
CA LYS A 383 -7.24 12.13 7.16
C LYS A 383 -7.30 11.16 5.97
N THR A 384 -7.44 9.88 6.27
CA THR A 384 -7.59 8.79 5.30
C THR A 384 -8.98 8.18 5.41
N SER A 385 -10.01 9.03 5.41
CA SER A 385 -11.41 8.60 5.49
C SER A 385 -11.80 7.71 4.31
N ALA A 386 -12.87 6.93 4.48
CA ALA A 386 -13.43 6.11 3.42
C ALA A 386 -13.70 6.93 2.15
N ASP A 387 -14.31 8.11 2.25
CA ASP A 387 -14.66 8.94 1.10
C ASP A 387 -13.43 9.35 0.28
N ALA A 388 -12.37 9.83 0.94
CA ALA A 388 -11.11 10.16 0.27
C ALA A 388 -10.46 8.93 -0.39
N SER A 389 -10.55 7.78 0.27
CA SER A 389 -9.95 6.53 -0.21
C SER A 389 -10.75 5.90 -1.34
N VAL A 390 -12.07 5.99 -1.33
CA VAL A 390 -12.92 5.56 -2.45
C VAL A 390 -12.49 6.26 -3.74
N GLU A 391 -12.32 7.57 -3.74
CA GLU A 391 -11.89 8.33 -4.92
C GLU A 391 -10.55 7.82 -5.48
N SER A 392 -9.54 7.66 -4.64
CA SER A 392 -8.21 7.22 -5.07
C SER A 392 -8.21 5.79 -5.64
N HIS A 393 -9.04 4.89 -5.07
CA HIS A 393 -9.19 3.53 -5.58
C HIS A 393 -9.97 3.50 -6.89
N LEU A 394 -11.01 4.31 -7.03
CA LEU A 394 -11.75 4.46 -8.29
C LEU A 394 -10.83 4.94 -9.42
N ILE A 395 -9.94 5.89 -9.15
CA ILE A 395 -8.91 6.33 -10.12
C ILE A 395 -8.01 5.17 -10.55
N ALA A 396 -7.53 4.36 -9.59
CA ALA A 396 -6.68 3.22 -9.90
C ALA A 396 -7.40 2.15 -10.74
N LEU A 397 -8.68 1.86 -10.43
CA LEU A 397 -9.49 0.93 -11.22
C LEU A 397 -9.81 1.49 -12.62
N ALA A 398 -10.11 2.78 -12.74
CA ALA A 398 -10.31 3.42 -14.04
C ALA A 398 -9.02 3.43 -14.89
N ALA A 399 -7.84 3.57 -14.26
CA ALA A 399 -6.57 3.46 -14.95
C ALA A 399 -6.34 2.04 -15.50
N GLU A 400 -6.72 1.01 -14.77
CA GLU A 400 -6.64 -0.37 -15.27
C GLU A 400 -7.64 -0.59 -16.41
N GLU A 401 -8.87 -0.11 -16.27
CA GLU A 401 -9.89 -0.19 -17.33
C GLU A 401 -9.41 0.51 -18.62
N SER A 402 -8.89 1.73 -18.50
CA SER A 402 -8.30 2.47 -19.62
C SER A 402 -7.17 1.68 -20.30
N ARG A 403 -6.26 1.10 -19.51
CA ARG A 403 -5.17 0.25 -20.02
C ARG A 403 -5.69 -0.94 -20.82
N LEU A 404 -6.72 -1.63 -20.31
CA LEU A 404 -7.35 -2.79 -20.98
C LEU A 404 -8.05 -2.38 -22.28
N ARG A 405 -8.53 -1.13 -22.38
CA ARG A 405 -9.13 -0.55 -23.57
C ARG A 405 -8.11 0.16 -24.48
N GLY A 406 -6.82 -0.11 -24.33
CA GLY A 406 -5.77 0.45 -25.18
C GLY A 406 -5.51 1.94 -25.01
N GLY A 407 -5.77 2.47 -23.81
CA GLY A 407 -5.49 3.87 -23.46
C GLY A 407 -6.67 4.82 -23.66
N GLU A 408 -7.88 4.28 -23.91
CA GLU A 408 -9.11 5.08 -24.01
C GLU A 408 -9.28 5.94 -22.74
N ALA A 409 -9.60 7.21 -22.91
CA ALA A 409 -9.86 8.09 -21.78
C ALA A 409 -11.20 7.73 -21.12
N ILE A 410 -11.15 7.49 -19.81
CA ILE A 410 -12.32 7.22 -18.98
C ILE A 410 -12.81 8.53 -18.38
N ASP A 411 -14.04 8.92 -18.68
CA ASP A 411 -14.75 9.99 -17.96
C ASP A 411 -15.15 9.49 -16.57
N MET A 412 -14.58 10.10 -15.54
CA MET A 412 -14.78 9.64 -14.17
C MET A 412 -16.19 9.91 -13.65
N ASN A 413 -16.90 10.92 -14.16
CA ASN A 413 -18.26 11.23 -13.71
C ASN A 413 -19.25 10.18 -14.22
N GLU A 414 -19.12 9.80 -15.50
CA GLU A 414 -19.90 8.72 -16.07
C GLU A 414 -19.53 7.37 -15.44
N TRP A 415 -18.22 7.12 -15.27
CA TRP A 415 -17.72 5.85 -14.77
C TRP A 415 -18.09 5.57 -13.30
N ARG A 416 -18.18 6.60 -12.45
CA ARG A 416 -18.63 6.44 -11.05
C ARG A 416 -20.09 6.03 -10.95
N THR A 417 -20.94 6.42 -11.90
CA THR A 417 -22.40 6.25 -11.86
C THR A 417 -22.90 5.07 -12.69
N ASN A 418 -22.14 4.61 -13.68
CA ASN A 418 -22.55 3.45 -14.51
C ASN A 418 -22.37 2.15 -13.71
N GLU A 419 -23.44 1.33 -13.66
CA GLU A 419 -23.48 -0.01 -13.06
C GLU A 419 -22.64 -1.04 -13.85
#